data_e1d3f4c2efc25e6ce23e2eda9e8f07ef
#
_entry.id   e1d3f4c2efc25e6ce23e2eda9e8f07ef
#
_cell.length_a   1.000
_cell.length_b   1.000
_cell.length_c   1.000
_cell.angle_alpha   90.00
_cell.angle_beta   90.00
_cell.angle_gamma   90.00
#
_symmetry.space_group_name_H-M   'P 1'
#
loop_
_entity.id
_entity.type
_entity.pdbx_description
1 polymer ?
#
loop_
_entity_poly.entity_id
_entity_poly.type
_entity_poly.pdbx_seq_one_letter_code
_entity_poly.pdbx_strand_id
1 'polypeptide(L)'
;MGSSIMTECSNCGDQKDYTFGVGMMFGHLDNILELFTPSIQSKVAELKKNSNFNQTDYSYELFECRHCDTAHSRLNLEITYDKNKVYRPSYKCYECKRSLKRTNRKIKSFKCRKCAYYGLKQIYGESLWD
;
A
#
# COMPACT_ATOMS: atom_id res chain seq x y z
N MET A 1 9.03 -9.15 8.73
CA MET A 1 9.39 -9.73 7.43
C MET A 1 8.29 -9.44 6.42
N GLY A 2 8.67 -8.88 5.28
CA GLY A 2 7.73 -8.61 4.21
C GLY A 2 7.71 -9.72 3.17
N SER A 3 6.71 -9.71 2.32
CA SER A 3 6.60 -10.64 1.22
C SER A 3 6.17 -9.93 -0.05
N SER A 4 6.44 -10.52 -1.20
CA SER A 4 5.96 -10.02 -2.47
C SER A 4 5.53 -11.16 -3.37
N ILE A 5 4.55 -10.89 -4.21
CA ILE A 5 4.11 -11.83 -5.23
C ILE A 5 4.15 -11.14 -6.59
N MET A 6 4.45 -11.90 -7.63
CA MET A 6 4.44 -11.40 -8.99
C MET A 6 3.24 -11.94 -9.73
N THR A 7 2.54 -11.07 -10.44
CA THR A 7 1.40 -11.45 -11.27
C THR A 7 1.70 -11.21 -12.73
N GLU A 8 1.02 -11.96 -13.60
CA GLU A 8 1.06 -11.78 -15.04
C GLU A 8 -0.36 -11.82 -15.56
N CYS A 9 -0.67 -10.89 -16.48
CA CYS A 9 -1.95 -10.91 -17.16
C CYS A 9 -1.93 -11.97 -18.27
N SER A 10 -2.89 -12.89 -18.25
CA SER A 10 -2.99 -13.94 -19.25
C SER A 10 -3.33 -13.42 -20.64
N ASN A 11 -3.86 -12.19 -20.74
CA ASN A 11 -4.25 -11.58 -22.01
C ASN A 11 -3.12 -10.78 -22.65
N CYS A 12 -2.50 -9.85 -21.90
CA CYS A 12 -1.48 -8.94 -22.47
C CYS A 12 -0.06 -9.23 -22.01
N GLY A 13 0.14 -10.12 -21.03
CA GLY A 13 1.46 -10.47 -20.53
C GLY A 13 2.07 -9.43 -19.56
N ASP A 14 1.33 -8.39 -19.18
CA ASP A 14 1.84 -7.39 -18.24
C ASP A 14 2.15 -8.03 -16.90
N GLN A 15 3.36 -7.76 -16.38
CA GLN A 15 3.79 -8.28 -15.09
C GLN A 15 3.84 -7.17 -14.05
N LYS A 16 3.47 -7.50 -12.83
CA LYS A 16 3.51 -6.55 -11.73
C LYS A 16 3.78 -7.26 -10.41
N ASP A 17 4.63 -6.62 -9.58
CA ASP A 17 4.90 -7.07 -8.23
C ASP A 17 3.96 -6.38 -7.25
N TYR A 18 3.49 -7.14 -6.26
CA TYR A 18 2.71 -6.63 -5.14
C TYR A 18 3.46 -6.96 -3.86
N THR A 19 3.67 -5.95 -3.04
CA THR A 19 4.45 -6.04 -1.81
C THR A 19 3.52 -6.02 -0.60
N PHE A 20 3.81 -6.84 0.40
CA PHE A 20 3.02 -6.96 1.62
C PHE A 20 3.91 -6.96 2.86
N GLY A 21 3.37 -6.48 3.98
CA GLY A 21 4.03 -6.53 5.27
C GLY A 21 5.09 -5.47 5.46
N VAL A 22 6.01 -5.72 6.40
CA VAL A 22 7.13 -4.84 6.70
C VAL A 22 8.42 -5.63 6.75
N GLY A 23 9.51 -5.02 6.29
CA GLY A 23 10.84 -5.59 6.41
C GLY A 23 11.52 -5.17 7.70
N MET A 24 12.65 -5.80 8.02
CA MET A 24 13.45 -5.46 9.20
C MET A 24 13.97 -4.03 9.17
N MET A 25 14.20 -3.48 7.97
CA MET A 25 14.61 -2.08 7.78
C MET A 25 13.58 -1.09 8.29
N PHE A 26 12.34 -1.52 8.47
CA PHE A 26 11.21 -0.68 8.85
C PHE A 26 10.99 -0.70 10.38
N GLY A 27 12.03 -0.88 11.16
CA GLY A 27 11.94 -0.92 12.62
C GLY A 27 11.44 0.37 13.28
N HIS A 28 11.65 1.51 12.62
CA HIS A 28 11.22 2.82 13.12
C HIS A 28 10.57 3.63 12.01
N LEU A 29 9.55 4.42 12.38
CA LEU A 29 8.86 5.29 11.44
C LEU A 29 9.82 6.23 10.71
N ASP A 30 10.80 6.78 11.40
CA ASP A 30 11.76 7.72 10.80
C ASP A 30 12.56 7.09 9.64
N ASN A 31 12.76 5.77 9.67
CA ASN A 31 13.50 5.06 8.63
C ASN A 31 12.70 4.93 7.33
N ILE A 32 11.39 5.07 7.39
CA ILE A 32 10.51 4.87 6.23
C ILE A 32 9.79 6.13 5.79
N LEU A 33 9.98 7.25 6.47
CA LEU A 33 9.28 8.50 6.13
C LEU A 33 9.55 8.94 4.68
N GLU A 34 10.74 8.70 4.17
CA GLU A 34 11.09 9.06 2.79
C GLU A 34 10.31 8.28 1.74
N LEU A 35 9.68 7.15 2.13
CA LEU A 35 8.85 6.36 1.22
C LEU A 35 7.48 6.99 0.99
N PHE A 36 7.12 7.98 1.80
CA PHE A 36 5.86 8.70 1.68
C PHE A 36 6.01 9.97 0.85
N THR A 37 4.90 10.49 0.37
CA THR A 37 4.89 11.76 -0.37
C THR A 37 5.26 12.90 0.57
N PRO A 38 5.78 14.05 0.04
CA PRO A 38 6.09 15.20 0.87
C PRO A 38 4.92 15.69 1.72
N SER A 39 3.69 15.61 1.22
CA SER A 39 2.52 16.05 2.00
C SER A 39 2.28 15.16 3.22
N ILE A 40 2.46 13.85 3.09
CA ILE A 40 2.36 12.91 4.21
C ILE A 40 3.50 13.15 5.20
N GLN A 41 4.72 13.34 4.71
CA GLN A 41 5.88 13.62 5.55
C GLN A 41 5.67 14.89 6.38
N SER A 42 5.14 15.94 5.75
CA SER A 42 4.83 17.20 6.43
C SER A 42 3.77 17.01 7.51
N LYS A 43 2.73 16.24 7.23
CA LYS A 43 1.67 15.96 8.21
C LYS A 43 2.20 15.18 9.40
N VAL A 44 3.03 14.18 9.17
CA VAL A 44 3.65 13.39 10.25
C VAL A 44 4.55 14.29 11.11
N ALA A 45 5.36 15.15 10.49
CA ALA A 45 6.22 16.09 11.22
C ALA A 45 5.40 17.06 12.07
N GLU A 46 4.29 17.57 11.56
CA GLU A 46 3.37 18.42 12.29
C GLU A 46 2.78 17.72 13.51
N LEU A 47 2.31 16.49 13.32
CA LEU A 47 1.75 15.68 14.42
C LEU A 47 2.80 15.37 15.49
N LYS A 48 4.03 15.05 15.08
CA LYS A 48 5.14 14.79 16.02
C LYS A 48 5.44 16.01 16.88
N LYS A 49 5.38 17.20 16.29
CA LYS A 49 5.68 18.46 16.97
C LYS A 49 4.58 18.87 17.94
N ASN A 50 3.32 18.66 17.55
CA ASN A 50 2.16 19.22 18.26
C ASN A 50 1.33 18.19 19.05
N SER A 51 1.69 16.92 19.00
CA SER A 51 0.89 15.84 19.58
C SER A 51 1.77 14.79 20.21
N ASN A 52 1.17 13.98 21.07
CA ASN A 52 1.83 12.82 21.67
C ASN A 52 1.42 11.54 20.93
N PHE A 53 2.38 10.85 20.34
CA PHE A 53 2.12 9.57 19.68
C PHE A 53 1.94 8.47 20.72
N ASN A 54 0.84 7.73 20.60
CA ASN A 54 0.56 6.56 21.42
C ASN A 54 1.01 5.28 20.74
N GLN A 55 0.73 5.15 19.44
CA GLN A 55 1.02 3.95 18.67
C GLN A 55 1.20 4.32 17.20
N THR A 56 2.13 3.63 16.55
CA THR A 56 2.39 3.79 15.12
C THR A 56 2.45 2.42 14.48
N ASP A 57 1.59 2.16 13.50
CA ASP A 57 1.59 0.94 12.72
C ASP A 57 1.80 1.26 11.25
N TYR A 58 2.59 0.46 10.57
CA TYR A 58 2.82 0.61 9.14
C TYR A 58 3.16 -0.73 8.51
N SER A 59 2.60 -0.96 7.32
CA SER A 59 2.87 -2.17 6.55
C SER A 59 2.38 -1.99 5.12
N TYR A 60 3.02 -2.68 4.18
CA TYR A 60 2.48 -2.73 2.83
C TYR A 60 1.22 -3.58 2.82
N GLU A 61 0.17 -3.05 2.22
CA GLU A 61 -1.12 -3.73 2.12
C GLU A 61 -1.72 -3.51 0.74
N LEU A 62 -2.70 -4.33 0.42
CA LEU A 62 -3.41 -4.22 -0.85
C LEU A 62 -4.54 -3.21 -0.75
N PHE A 63 -4.57 -2.29 -1.70
CA PHE A 63 -5.64 -1.31 -1.86
C PHE A 63 -6.34 -1.54 -3.19
N GLU A 64 -7.60 -1.15 -3.27
CA GLU A 64 -8.38 -1.27 -4.49
C GLU A 64 -8.88 0.08 -4.98
N CYS A 65 -8.91 0.25 -6.30
CA CYS A 65 -9.68 1.31 -6.93
C CYS A 65 -11.00 0.70 -7.39
N ARG A 66 -12.09 1.10 -6.77
CA ARG A 66 -13.41 0.53 -7.10
C ARG A 66 -13.92 0.97 -8.46
N HIS A 67 -13.45 2.10 -8.95
CA HIS A 67 -13.83 2.58 -10.27
C HIS A 67 -13.12 1.81 -11.39
N CYS A 68 -11.80 1.65 -11.28
CA CYS A 68 -11.01 0.93 -12.28
C CYS A 68 -11.02 -0.58 -12.06
N ASP A 69 -11.43 -1.03 -10.88
CA ASP A 69 -11.38 -2.42 -10.42
C ASP A 69 -9.97 -2.99 -10.49
N THR A 70 -8.99 -2.19 -10.06
CA THR A 70 -7.57 -2.53 -10.08
C THR A 70 -7.01 -2.59 -8.66
N ALA A 71 -5.93 -3.37 -8.49
CA ALA A 71 -5.24 -3.53 -7.22
C ALA A 71 -3.97 -2.68 -7.18
N HIS A 72 -3.65 -2.16 -5.99
CA HIS A 72 -2.46 -1.36 -5.75
C HIS A 72 -1.83 -1.79 -4.44
N SER A 73 -0.50 -1.95 -4.43
CA SER A 73 0.25 -2.20 -3.20
C SER A 73 0.76 -0.87 -2.66
N ARG A 74 0.36 -0.51 -1.45
CA ARG A 74 0.72 0.77 -0.84
C ARG A 74 1.13 0.56 0.61
N LEU A 75 2.02 1.44 1.09
CA LEU A 75 2.45 1.44 2.48
C LEU A 75 1.36 2.11 3.32
N ASN A 76 0.62 1.29 4.07
CA ASN A 76 -0.40 1.79 4.99
C ASN A 76 0.28 2.31 6.25
N LEU A 77 -0.14 3.48 6.70
CA LEU A 77 0.36 4.10 7.92
C LEU A 77 -0.83 4.41 8.82
N GLU A 78 -0.72 4.09 10.10
CA GLU A 78 -1.72 4.42 11.09
C GLU A 78 -1.03 4.95 12.33
N ILE A 79 -1.29 6.20 12.68
CA ILE A 79 -0.73 6.85 13.86
C ILE A 79 -1.85 7.17 14.81
N THR A 80 -1.81 6.57 16.01
CA THR A 80 -2.72 6.92 17.10
C THR A 80 -2.02 7.95 17.97
N TYR A 81 -2.66 9.10 18.19
CA TYR A 81 -2.08 10.22 18.93
C TYR A 81 -3.12 10.85 19.84
N ASP A 82 -2.66 11.57 20.85
CA ASP A 82 -3.51 12.25 21.84
C ASP A 82 -4.60 11.32 22.38
N LYS A 83 -4.20 10.10 22.72
CA LYS A 83 -4.99 9.01 23.31
C LYS A 83 -5.91 8.27 22.34
N ASN A 84 -6.75 8.96 21.58
CA ASN A 84 -7.76 8.29 20.76
C ASN A 84 -7.96 8.90 19.36
N LYS A 85 -7.09 9.83 18.96
CA LYS A 85 -7.11 10.35 17.59
C LYS A 85 -6.27 9.46 16.70
N VAL A 86 -6.70 9.27 15.46
CA VAL A 86 -6.02 8.40 14.49
C VAL A 86 -5.79 9.17 13.20
N TYR A 87 -4.54 9.13 12.71
CA TYR A 87 -4.19 9.66 11.39
C TYR A 87 -3.89 8.49 10.46
N ARG A 88 -4.55 8.48 9.30
CA ARG A 88 -4.29 7.56 8.19
C ARG A 88 -4.19 8.35 6.91
N PRO A 89 -3.06 8.29 6.20
CA PRO A 89 -2.99 8.96 4.90
C PRO A 89 -3.92 8.26 3.90
N SER A 90 -4.45 9.04 2.96
CA SER A 90 -5.25 8.50 1.87
C SER A 90 -4.42 8.47 0.59
N TYR A 91 -4.68 7.48 -0.26
CA TYR A 91 -4.01 7.34 -1.54
C TYR A 91 -5.02 7.45 -2.67
N LYS A 92 -4.54 7.84 -3.84
CA LYS A 92 -5.37 7.97 -5.03
C LYS A 92 -4.87 7.06 -6.15
N CYS A 93 -5.82 6.58 -6.95
CA CYS A 93 -5.51 5.79 -8.13
C CYS A 93 -4.73 6.63 -9.14
N TYR A 94 -3.69 6.04 -9.73
CA TYR A 94 -2.88 6.73 -10.74
C TYR A 94 -3.67 7.03 -12.00
N GLU A 95 -4.63 6.18 -12.35
CA GLU A 95 -5.39 6.31 -13.58
C GLU A 95 -6.55 7.31 -13.47
N CYS A 96 -7.43 7.11 -12.48
CA CYS A 96 -8.66 7.89 -12.38
C CYS A 96 -8.64 8.95 -11.27
N LYS A 97 -7.60 8.98 -10.44
CA LYS A 97 -7.42 9.93 -9.31
C LYS A 97 -8.46 9.79 -8.19
N ARG A 98 -9.25 8.73 -8.19
CA ARG A 98 -10.20 8.45 -7.11
C ARG A 98 -9.49 7.81 -5.93
N SER A 99 -10.09 7.93 -4.74
CA SER A 99 -9.49 7.38 -3.52
C SER A 99 -9.43 5.86 -3.55
N LEU A 100 -8.28 5.34 -3.11
CA LEU A 100 -8.07 3.91 -2.92
C LEU A 100 -8.58 3.50 -1.55
N LYS A 101 -9.03 2.24 -1.44
CA LYS A 101 -9.46 1.65 -0.16
C LYS A 101 -8.74 0.33 0.07
N ARG A 102 -8.42 0.04 1.33
CA ARG A 102 -7.84 -1.26 1.67
C ARG A 102 -8.83 -2.36 1.33
N THR A 103 -8.30 -3.51 0.90
CA THR A 103 -9.12 -4.62 0.45
C THR A 103 -8.55 -5.96 0.89
N ASN A 104 -9.44 -6.92 1.11
CA ASN A 104 -9.09 -8.32 1.36
C ASN A 104 -9.29 -9.20 0.13
N ARG A 105 -9.67 -8.60 -1.00
CA ARG A 105 -9.90 -9.34 -2.24
C ARG A 105 -8.61 -9.97 -2.73
N LYS A 106 -8.72 -11.14 -3.33
CA LYS A 106 -7.58 -11.81 -3.96
C LYS A 106 -7.17 -11.05 -5.23
N ILE A 107 -5.87 -10.99 -5.50
CA ILE A 107 -5.32 -10.25 -6.64
C ILE A 107 -5.95 -10.71 -7.96
N LYS A 108 -6.19 -12.00 -8.12
CA LYS A 108 -6.79 -12.57 -9.33
C LYS A 108 -8.20 -12.05 -9.62
N SER A 109 -8.87 -11.42 -8.65
CA SER A 109 -10.21 -10.87 -8.82
C SER A 109 -10.23 -9.48 -9.44
N PHE A 110 -9.06 -8.88 -9.66
CA PHE A 110 -8.93 -7.53 -10.21
C PHE A 110 -8.65 -7.55 -11.71
N LYS A 111 -8.93 -6.43 -12.37
CA LYS A 111 -8.56 -6.23 -13.78
C LYS A 111 -7.07 -5.96 -13.92
N CYS A 112 -6.52 -6.33 -15.07
CA CYS A 112 -5.22 -5.86 -15.47
C CYS A 112 -5.26 -4.34 -15.69
N ARG A 113 -4.31 -3.64 -15.10
CA ARG A 113 -4.23 -2.17 -15.22
C ARG A 113 -3.96 -1.70 -16.65
N LYS A 114 -3.42 -2.58 -17.50
CA LYS A 114 -2.98 -2.23 -18.85
C LYS A 114 -4.04 -2.51 -19.90
N CYS A 115 -4.68 -3.67 -19.84
CA CYS A 115 -5.64 -4.09 -20.86
C CYS A 115 -7.08 -4.25 -20.33
N ALA A 116 -7.29 -4.05 -19.03
CA ALA A 116 -8.59 -4.13 -18.35
C ALA A 116 -9.24 -5.53 -18.42
N TYR A 117 -8.46 -6.57 -18.67
CA TYR A 117 -8.94 -7.94 -18.70
C TYR A 117 -8.81 -8.60 -17.33
N TYR A 118 -9.76 -9.46 -16.96
CA TYR A 118 -9.72 -10.22 -15.70
C TYR A 118 -8.91 -11.50 -15.87
N GLY A 119 -7.61 -11.34 -16.03
CA GLY A 119 -6.72 -12.48 -16.30
C GLY A 119 -5.44 -12.49 -15.46
N LEU A 120 -5.45 -11.82 -14.31
CA LEU A 120 -4.26 -11.80 -13.45
C LEU A 120 -4.05 -13.16 -12.79
N LYS A 121 -2.82 -13.66 -12.83
CA LYS A 121 -2.42 -14.90 -12.18
C LYS A 121 -1.05 -14.72 -11.53
N GLN A 122 -0.84 -15.40 -10.41
CA GLN A 122 0.46 -15.43 -9.77
C GLN A 122 1.38 -16.38 -10.54
N ILE A 123 2.54 -15.89 -10.98
CA ILE A 123 3.45 -16.68 -11.83
C ILE A 123 4.60 -17.32 -11.05
N TYR A 124 4.92 -16.76 -9.87
CA TYR A 124 5.97 -17.31 -9.01
C TYR A 124 5.46 -17.46 -7.59
N GLY A 125 6.16 -18.27 -6.79
CA GLY A 125 5.91 -18.35 -5.37
C GLY A 125 6.15 -17.01 -4.68
N GLU A 126 5.72 -16.92 -3.42
CA GLU A 126 5.91 -15.74 -2.60
C GLU A 126 7.39 -15.52 -2.31
N SER A 127 7.88 -14.31 -2.54
CA SER A 127 9.24 -13.91 -2.21
C SER A 127 9.26 -13.15 -0.90
N LEU A 128 10.25 -13.43 -0.05
CA LEU A 128 10.42 -12.75 1.23
C LEU A 128 11.45 -11.64 1.09
N TRP A 129 11.25 -10.55 1.83
CA TRP A 129 12.17 -9.41 1.85
C TRP A 129 12.25 -8.81 3.26
N ASP A 130 13.31 -8.09 3.52
CA ASP A 130 13.54 -7.41 4.81
C ASP A 130 13.59 -5.89 4.68
#